data_ed67104d746be1195941a4b8cec3f0b9
#
_entry.id   ed67104d746be1195941a4b8cec3f0b9
#
_cell.length_a   1.000
_cell.length_b   1.000
_cell.length_c   1.000
_cell.angle_alpha   90.00
_cell.angle_beta   90.00
_cell.angle_gamma   90.00
#
_symmetry.space_group_name_H-M   'P 1'
#
loop_
_entity.id
_entity.type
_entity.pdbx_description
1 polymer ?
#
loop_
_entity_poly.entity_id
_entity_poly.type
_entity_poly.pdbx_seq_one_letter_code
_entity_poly.pdbx_strand_id
1 'polypeptide(L)'
;MKETIKMDRIEDAIADFKEGKFVIVVDDEDRENEGDLIIAAEKITPEKVNFMLKHARGVLCAPVTVSRCKELDLPHQVSDNTSVLGTPFTVTIDKLEGCTTGVSASDRAATIQALADPTSTPATFGRPGHINPLYAQEKGVLRRAGHTEATIDMARLAGLYPAGALMEIMSEDGTMARLPELRQMADEHGLKLISIQDLIVYRLKQESIVEKGVEVNMPTEHGMFRLIPFRQKSNGLEHMAIFKGTWSEDEPILVRVHSSCATGDILGSQRCDCGEQLHKAMEMIEKEGKGVVVYLNQEGRGIGLMEKMKAYKLQEDGMDTVDANICLGHLADERDYGVGAQILRKLGVHKMRLLTNNPVKRVGLEAYGLEIVENVPVETVPNPYNERYLRTKKERMGHTLHFNK
;
A
#
# COMPACT_ATOMS: atom_id res chain seq x y z
N MET A 1 -5.73 -31.65 -6.36
CA MET A 1 -5.51 -30.36 -7.03
C MET A 1 -6.47 -29.38 -6.33
N LYS A 2 -5.99 -28.31 -5.71
CA LYS A 2 -6.89 -27.26 -5.22
C LYS A 2 -7.56 -26.64 -6.46
N GLU A 3 -8.87 -26.69 -6.55
CA GLU A 3 -9.59 -25.94 -7.59
C GLU A 3 -9.24 -24.45 -7.43
N THR A 4 -8.72 -23.84 -8.48
CA THR A 4 -8.44 -22.41 -8.49
C THR A 4 -9.77 -21.68 -8.52
N ILE A 5 -10.16 -21.04 -7.42
CA ILE A 5 -11.39 -20.27 -7.32
C ILE A 5 -11.26 -19.07 -8.26
N LYS A 6 -12.21 -18.91 -9.16
CA LYS A 6 -12.19 -17.86 -10.18
C LYS A 6 -12.71 -16.55 -9.60
N MET A 7 -11.92 -15.48 -9.76
CA MET A 7 -12.36 -14.12 -9.50
C MET A 7 -13.22 -13.58 -10.64
N ASP A 8 -14.13 -12.67 -10.31
CA ASP A 8 -14.92 -11.95 -11.30
C ASP A 8 -14.09 -10.83 -11.95
N ARG A 9 -14.53 -10.34 -13.11
CA ARG A 9 -13.84 -9.26 -13.83
C ARG A 9 -14.04 -7.93 -13.08
N ILE A 10 -12.98 -7.11 -13.04
CA ILE A 10 -13.04 -5.78 -12.41
C ILE A 10 -14.08 -4.88 -13.07
N GLU A 11 -14.23 -4.95 -14.42
CA GLU A 11 -15.20 -4.14 -15.15
C GLU A 11 -16.65 -4.48 -14.74
N ASP A 12 -16.95 -5.76 -14.54
CA ASP A 12 -18.27 -6.22 -14.13
C ASP A 12 -18.57 -5.81 -12.67
N ALA A 13 -17.56 -5.88 -11.80
CA ALA A 13 -17.66 -5.40 -10.42
C ALA A 13 -17.86 -3.87 -10.35
N ILE A 14 -17.18 -3.09 -11.19
CA ILE A 14 -17.38 -1.63 -11.30
C ILE A 14 -18.80 -1.31 -11.74
N ALA A 15 -19.34 -2.03 -12.73
CA ALA A 15 -20.71 -1.84 -13.19
C ALA A 15 -21.74 -2.12 -12.08
N ASP A 16 -21.59 -3.24 -11.36
CA ASP A 16 -22.46 -3.59 -10.24
C ASP A 16 -22.35 -2.59 -9.08
N PHE A 17 -21.12 -2.14 -8.77
CA PHE A 17 -20.89 -1.14 -7.72
C PHE A 17 -21.53 0.22 -8.06
N LYS A 18 -21.50 0.62 -9.34
CA LYS A 18 -22.16 1.83 -9.86
C LYS A 18 -23.68 1.77 -9.69
N GLU A 19 -24.27 0.59 -9.90
CA GLU A 19 -25.70 0.34 -9.66
C GLU A 19 -26.07 0.27 -8.16
N GLY A 20 -25.05 0.29 -7.29
CA GLY A 20 -25.23 0.21 -5.84
C GLY A 20 -25.39 -1.22 -5.33
N LYS A 21 -24.94 -2.23 -6.08
CA LYS A 21 -24.79 -3.58 -5.57
C LYS A 21 -23.53 -3.69 -4.72
N PHE A 22 -23.52 -4.67 -3.84
CA PHE A 22 -22.32 -5.02 -3.10
C PHE A 22 -21.28 -5.70 -3.99
N VAL A 23 -20.02 -5.54 -3.62
CA VAL A 23 -18.90 -6.31 -4.15
C VAL A 23 -18.14 -6.89 -2.97
N ILE A 24 -17.70 -8.15 -3.09
CA ILE A 24 -16.78 -8.75 -2.13
C ILE A 24 -15.36 -8.53 -2.66
N VAL A 25 -14.49 -7.98 -1.82
CA VAL A 25 -13.09 -7.72 -2.14
C VAL A 25 -12.23 -8.54 -1.20
N VAL A 26 -11.28 -9.30 -1.74
CA VAL A 26 -10.32 -10.08 -0.96
C VAL A 26 -8.92 -9.50 -1.10
N ASP A 27 -8.16 -9.56 -0.03
CA ASP A 27 -6.75 -9.22 -0.04
C ASP A 27 -5.84 -10.46 -0.16
N ASP A 28 -4.54 -10.23 -0.06
CA ASP A 28 -3.52 -11.27 -0.19
C ASP A 28 -3.49 -12.20 1.03
N GLU A 29 -3.20 -13.50 0.81
CA GLU A 29 -3.06 -14.51 1.87
C GLU A 29 -1.96 -14.14 2.87
N ASP A 30 -0.93 -13.42 2.44
CA ASP A 30 0.21 -12.98 3.26
C ASP A 30 -0.07 -11.64 4.00
N ARG A 31 -1.26 -10.99 3.80
CA ARG A 31 -1.63 -9.74 4.48
C ARG A 31 -2.64 -10.01 5.61
N GLU A 32 -3.93 -9.85 5.38
CA GLU A 32 -5.03 -10.16 6.33
C GLU A 32 -5.67 -11.50 6.00
N ASN A 33 -5.62 -11.87 4.72
CA ASN A 33 -6.30 -13.03 4.16
C ASN A 33 -7.81 -13.01 4.46
N GLU A 34 -8.44 -11.86 4.26
CA GLU A 34 -9.83 -11.60 4.58
C GLU A 34 -10.62 -11.14 3.36
N GLY A 35 -11.93 -11.12 3.48
CA GLY A 35 -12.83 -10.55 2.49
C GLY A 35 -13.79 -9.55 3.10
N ASP A 36 -13.91 -8.39 2.47
CA ASP A 36 -14.82 -7.34 2.89
C ASP A 36 -15.98 -7.19 1.90
N LEU A 37 -17.17 -6.99 2.46
CA LEU A 37 -18.34 -6.57 1.70
C LEU A 37 -18.32 -5.04 1.58
N ILE A 38 -18.20 -4.52 0.35
CA ILE A 38 -18.07 -3.08 0.09
C ILE A 38 -19.24 -2.52 -0.73
N ILE A 39 -19.54 -1.24 -0.53
CA ILE A 39 -20.54 -0.48 -1.30
C ILE A 39 -20.24 1.02 -1.28
N ALA A 40 -20.65 1.76 -2.33
CA ALA A 40 -20.53 3.23 -2.34
C ALA A 40 -21.45 3.88 -1.29
N ALA A 41 -20.94 4.93 -0.61
CA ALA A 41 -21.71 5.66 0.42
C ALA A 41 -22.98 6.29 -0.13
N GLU A 42 -22.98 6.79 -1.37
CA GLU A 42 -24.19 7.35 -2.03
C GLU A 42 -25.29 6.30 -2.27
N LYS A 43 -24.92 5.02 -2.29
CA LYS A 43 -25.82 3.91 -2.63
C LYS A 43 -26.26 3.08 -1.43
N ILE A 44 -25.75 3.42 -0.23
CA ILE A 44 -26.14 2.72 1.00
C ILE A 44 -27.62 3.03 1.35
N THR A 45 -28.34 2.04 1.86
CA THR A 45 -29.70 2.20 2.36
C THR A 45 -29.86 1.45 3.70
N PRO A 46 -30.93 1.68 4.48
CA PRO A 46 -31.16 0.92 5.71
C PRO A 46 -31.18 -0.59 5.47
N GLU A 47 -31.79 -1.06 4.37
CA GLU A 47 -31.87 -2.49 4.04
C GLU A 47 -30.46 -3.05 3.76
N LYS A 48 -29.60 -2.27 3.11
CA LYS A 48 -28.21 -2.65 2.81
C LYS A 48 -27.35 -2.68 4.06
N VAL A 49 -27.48 -1.71 4.95
CA VAL A 49 -26.82 -1.78 6.28
C VAL A 49 -27.27 -3.03 7.04
N ASN A 50 -28.58 -3.33 7.05
CA ASN A 50 -29.10 -4.53 7.69
C ASN A 50 -28.58 -5.82 7.01
N PHE A 51 -28.40 -5.82 5.68
CA PHE A 51 -27.79 -6.93 4.95
C PHE A 51 -26.33 -7.15 5.41
N MET A 52 -25.53 -6.08 5.48
CA MET A 52 -24.13 -6.16 5.97
C MET A 52 -24.08 -6.74 7.39
N LEU A 53 -24.88 -6.21 8.31
CA LEU A 53 -24.96 -6.67 9.70
C LEU A 53 -25.35 -8.16 9.82
N LYS A 54 -26.25 -8.62 8.94
CA LYS A 54 -26.74 -10.00 8.96
C LYS A 54 -25.77 -10.98 8.33
N HIS A 55 -25.11 -10.61 7.24
CA HIS A 55 -24.35 -11.54 6.41
C HIS A 55 -22.82 -11.36 6.53
N ALA A 56 -22.31 -10.15 6.72
CA ALA A 56 -20.89 -9.93 6.92
C ALA A 56 -20.47 -10.04 8.39
N ARG A 57 -21.16 -9.38 9.31
CA ARG A 57 -21.01 -9.52 10.78
C ARG A 57 -19.75 -8.91 11.39
N GLY A 58 -18.89 -8.28 10.59
CA GLY A 58 -17.69 -7.55 11.02
C GLY A 58 -17.99 -6.15 11.58
N VAL A 59 -17.03 -5.28 11.53
CA VAL A 59 -17.16 -3.88 11.99
C VAL A 59 -17.57 -2.99 10.81
N LEU A 60 -18.71 -2.31 10.95
CA LEU A 60 -19.15 -1.36 9.92
C LEU A 60 -18.26 -0.12 9.92
N CYS A 61 -17.47 0.01 8.87
CA CYS A 61 -16.54 1.11 8.65
C CYS A 61 -16.94 1.93 7.41
N ALA A 62 -16.52 3.19 7.39
CA ALA A 62 -16.80 4.10 6.30
C ALA A 62 -15.50 4.72 5.74
N PRO A 63 -14.89 4.12 4.71
CA PRO A 63 -13.77 4.73 3.99
C PRO A 63 -14.10 6.10 3.43
N VAL A 64 -13.20 7.06 3.66
CA VAL A 64 -13.34 8.45 3.23
C VAL A 64 -11.96 8.97 2.80
N THR A 65 -11.92 9.87 1.83
CA THR A 65 -10.64 10.49 1.42
C THR A 65 -10.05 11.37 2.52
N VAL A 66 -8.72 11.53 2.52
CA VAL A 66 -8.01 12.43 3.44
C VAL A 66 -8.54 13.86 3.37
N SER A 67 -8.81 14.37 2.15
CA SER A 67 -9.39 15.70 1.95
C SER A 67 -10.75 15.83 2.62
N ARG A 68 -11.63 14.84 2.43
CA ARG A 68 -12.97 14.84 3.01
C ARG A 68 -12.95 14.72 4.53
N CYS A 69 -12.05 13.91 5.08
CA CYS A 69 -11.86 13.86 6.53
C CYS A 69 -11.47 15.23 7.11
N LYS A 70 -10.58 15.96 6.43
CA LYS A 70 -10.20 17.34 6.85
C LYS A 70 -11.36 18.31 6.75
N GLU A 71 -12.14 18.27 5.65
CA GLU A 71 -13.33 19.12 5.46
C GLU A 71 -14.38 18.90 6.57
N LEU A 72 -14.55 17.66 6.99
CA LEU A 72 -15.54 17.28 8.01
C LEU A 72 -14.97 17.31 9.43
N ASP A 73 -13.71 17.73 9.63
CA ASP A 73 -13.03 17.74 10.93
C ASP A 73 -13.09 16.38 11.63
N LEU A 74 -12.61 15.35 10.92
CA LEU A 74 -12.51 13.97 11.42
C LEU A 74 -11.05 13.63 11.74
N PRO A 75 -10.51 13.99 12.91
CA PRO A 75 -9.14 13.67 13.29
C PRO A 75 -8.97 12.15 13.50
N HIS A 76 -7.72 11.68 13.47
CA HIS A 76 -7.40 10.31 13.87
C HIS A 76 -7.91 10.01 15.28
N GLN A 77 -8.36 8.79 15.49
CA GLN A 77 -8.90 8.33 16.78
C GLN A 77 -7.84 8.38 17.89
N VAL A 78 -6.58 8.15 17.55
CA VAL A 78 -5.43 8.21 18.45
C VAL A 78 -4.29 8.99 17.81
N SER A 79 -3.49 9.65 18.64
CA SER A 79 -2.29 10.36 18.19
C SER A 79 -1.13 9.40 17.86
N ASP A 80 -1.08 8.26 18.55
CA ASP A 80 -0.09 7.20 18.34
C ASP A 80 -0.83 5.89 18.00
N ASN A 81 -0.72 5.48 16.74
CA ASN A 81 -1.36 4.27 16.25
C ASN A 81 -0.44 3.07 16.41
N THR A 82 -0.71 2.25 17.41
CA THR A 82 0.04 1.03 17.76
C THR A 82 -0.58 -0.24 17.16
N SER A 83 -1.61 -0.14 16.30
CA SER A 83 -2.20 -1.32 15.66
C SER A 83 -1.23 -1.98 14.69
N VAL A 84 -1.26 -3.31 14.62
CA VAL A 84 -0.31 -4.13 13.82
C VAL A 84 -0.27 -3.70 12.35
N LEU A 85 -1.44 -3.38 11.76
CA LEU A 85 -1.57 -2.99 10.35
C LEU A 85 -1.74 -1.47 10.16
N GLY A 86 -1.66 -0.69 11.24
CA GLY A 86 -1.78 0.76 11.19
C GLY A 86 -3.14 1.24 10.67
N THR A 87 -4.24 0.50 10.97
CA THR A 87 -5.59 0.83 10.51
C THR A 87 -5.98 2.26 10.89
N PRO A 88 -6.25 3.14 9.92
CA PRO A 88 -6.31 4.58 10.15
C PRO A 88 -7.72 5.03 10.56
N PHE A 89 -8.20 4.58 11.72
CA PHE A 89 -9.46 5.01 12.28
C PHE A 89 -9.45 6.51 12.61
N THR A 90 -10.60 7.16 12.33
CA THR A 90 -10.90 8.50 12.84
C THR A 90 -11.77 8.41 14.09
N VAL A 91 -12.08 9.56 14.70
CA VAL A 91 -13.15 9.63 15.70
C VAL A 91 -14.45 9.08 15.12
N THR A 92 -15.20 8.33 15.92
CA THR A 92 -16.50 7.79 15.51
C THR A 92 -17.55 8.90 15.44
N ILE A 93 -18.54 8.74 14.55
CA ILE A 93 -19.55 9.77 14.28
C ILE A 93 -20.95 9.21 14.16
N ASP A 94 -21.93 10.10 14.38
CA ASP A 94 -23.33 9.91 13.99
C ASP A 94 -23.87 11.20 13.37
N LYS A 95 -24.72 11.09 12.35
CA LYS A 95 -25.44 12.24 11.82
C LYS A 95 -26.44 12.72 12.87
N LEU A 96 -26.47 14.04 13.12
CA LEU A 96 -27.32 14.63 14.16
C LEU A 96 -28.78 14.80 13.69
N GLU A 97 -28.97 15.42 12.53
CA GLU A 97 -30.29 15.71 12.01
C GLU A 97 -30.93 14.50 11.32
N GLY A 98 -32.17 14.19 11.71
CA GLY A 98 -32.94 13.08 11.14
C GLY A 98 -32.54 11.68 11.63
N CYS A 99 -31.68 11.58 12.63
CA CYS A 99 -31.32 10.33 13.29
C CYS A 99 -31.84 10.27 14.72
N THR A 100 -31.92 9.07 15.29
CA THR A 100 -32.34 8.82 16.68
C THR A 100 -31.14 8.62 17.60
N THR A 101 -30.76 7.38 17.89
CA THR A 101 -29.61 7.05 18.75
C THR A 101 -28.34 6.71 18.01
N GLY A 102 -28.37 6.73 16.67
CA GLY A 102 -27.23 6.41 15.80
C GLY A 102 -27.02 4.93 15.49
N VAL A 103 -27.65 4.00 16.22
CA VAL A 103 -27.39 2.55 16.15
C VAL A 103 -28.23 1.84 15.08
N SER A 104 -29.44 2.32 14.80
CA SER A 104 -30.34 1.67 13.84
C SER A 104 -29.72 1.59 12.44
N ALA A 105 -30.15 0.61 11.64
CA ALA A 105 -29.71 0.52 10.24
C ALA A 105 -30.02 1.81 9.46
N SER A 106 -31.16 2.48 9.80
CA SER A 106 -31.53 3.76 9.22
C SER A 106 -30.56 4.88 9.59
N ASP A 107 -30.22 5.03 10.88
CA ASP A 107 -29.32 6.06 11.36
C ASP A 107 -27.90 5.86 10.81
N ARG A 108 -27.41 4.61 10.77
CA ARG A 108 -26.11 4.29 10.20
C ARG A 108 -26.05 4.56 8.70
N ALA A 109 -27.10 4.20 7.95
CA ALA A 109 -27.19 4.51 6.53
C ALA A 109 -27.17 6.03 6.29
N ALA A 110 -27.97 6.79 7.06
CA ALA A 110 -28.00 8.25 6.96
C ALA A 110 -26.64 8.90 7.29
N THR A 111 -25.93 8.36 8.29
CA THR A 111 -24.58 8.83 8.65
C THR A 111 -23.57 8.58 7.53
N ILE A 112 -23.58 7.36 6.95
CA ILE A 112 -22.67 7.01 5.85
C ILE A 112 -22.99 7.84 4.59
N GLN A 113 -24.27 8.02 4.24
CA GLN A 113 -24.67 8.88 3.11
C GLN A 113 -24.20 10.32 3.29
N ALA A 114 -24.29 10.86 4.51
CA ALA A 114 -23.86 12.22 4.80
C ALA A 114 -22.34 12.43 4.61
N LEU A 115 -21.52 11.39 4.71
CA LEU A 115 -20.08 11.47 4.39
C LEU A 115 -19.83 11.76 2.89
N ALA A 116 -20.71 11.28 2.01
CA ALA A 116 -20.66 11.51 0.58
C ALA A 116 -21.43 12.75 0.12
N ASP A 117 -22.22 13.37 0.98
CA ASP A 117 -22.98 14.58 0.67
C ASP A 117 -22.08 15.82 0.71
N PRO A 118 -21.84 16.51 -0.41
CA PRO A 118 -20.97 17.68 -0.45
C PRO A 118 -21.48 18.86 0.40
N THR A 119 -22.76 18.86 0.79
CA THR A 119 -23.34 19.90 1.65
C THR A 119 -23.09 19.67 3.14
N SER A 120 -22.66 18.46 3.52
CA SER A 120 -22.33 18.14 4.91
C SER A 120 -21.11 18.91 5.41
N THR A 121 -21.21 19.43 6.61
CA THR A 121 -20.18 20.18 7.32
C THR A 121 -19.77 19.47 8.61
N PRO A 122 -18.75 19.93 9.35
CA PRO A 122 -18.41 19.38 10.66
C PRO A 122 -19.60 19.35 11.64
N ALA A 123 -20.49 20.35 11.57
CA ALA A 123 -21.68 20.44 12.42
C ALA A 123 -22.78 19.41 12.08
N THR A 124 -22.68 18.75 10.91
CA THR A 124 -23.60 17.65 10.54
C THR A 124 -23.48 16.44 11.45
N PHE A 125 -22.31 16.25 12.09
CA PHE A 125 -21.96 15.04 12.82
C PHE A 125 -21.73 15.30 14.31
N GLY A 126 -22.35 14.44 15.16
CA GLY A 126 -21.99 14.26 16.56
C GLY A 126 -20.72 13.38 16.68
N ARG A 127 -19.95 13.60 17.73
CA ARG A 127 -18.71 12.87 18.08
C ARG A 127 -18.69 12.63 19.60
N PRO A 128 -18.48 11.40 20.09
CA PRO A 128 -18.39 10.14 19.33
C PRO A 128 -19.74 9.68 18.80
N GLY A 129 -19.73 8.65 17.94
CA GLY A 129 -20.90 8.01 17.37
C GLY A 129 -20.70 6.51 17.12
N HIS A 130 -21.47 5.93 16.18
CA HIS A 130 -21.50 4.48 15.94
C HIS A 130 -20.99 4.09 14.55
N ILE A 131 -20.64 5.04 13.69
CA ILE A 131 -19.94 4.80 12.43
C ILE A 131 -18.44 5.09 12.61
N ASN A 132 -17.61 4.22 12.04
CA ASN A 132 -16.15 4.26 12.12
C ASN A 132 -15.59 4.76 10.78
N PRO A 133 -15.34 6.07 10.55
CA PRO A 133 -14.69 6.51 9.35
C PRO A 133 -13.23 6.08 9.32
N LEU A 134 -12.71 5.80 8.10
CA LEU A 134 -11.33 5.40 7.85
C LEU A 134 -10.68 6.35 6.86
N TYR A 135 -9.47 6.82 7.16
CA TYR A 135 -8.65 7.56 6.20
C TYR A 135 -8.18 6.63 5.08
N ALA A 136 -8.67 6.83 3.86
CA ALA A 136 -8.09 6.17 2.69
C ALA A 136 -6.85 6.93 2.22
N GLN A 137 -5.76 6.21 1.99
CA GLN A 137 -4.53 6.81 1.47
C GLN A 137 -4.75 7.44 0.10
N GLU A 138 -4.12 8.60 -0.13
CA GLU A 138 -4.08 9.19 -1.46
C GLU A 138 -3.48 8.18 -2.46
N LYS A 139 -3.99 8.17 -3.70
CA LYS A 139 -3.70 7.19 -4.76
C LYS A 139 -4.30 5.78 -4.55
N GLY A 140 -5.09 5.56 -3.49
CA GLY A 140 -5.85 4.34 -3.28
C GLY A 140 -4.97 3.08 -3.19
N VAL A 141 -5.45 1.98 -3.82
CA VAL A 141 -4.74 0.68 -3.80
C VAL A 141 -3.34 0.74 -4.40
N LEU A 142 -3.03 1.74 -5.24
CA LEU A 142 -1.67 1.96 -5.75
C LEU A 142 -0.70 2.51 -4.69
N ARG A 143 -1.18 2.91 -3.53
CA ARG A 143 -0.37 3.36 -2.37
C ARG A 143 -0.40 2.34 -1.23
N ARG A 144 -1.58 1.81 -0.90
CA ARG A 144 -1.79 0.80 0.14
C ARG A 144 -2.80 -0.22 -0.37
N ALA A 145 -2.37 -1.48 -0.49
CA ALA A 145 -3.19 -2.59 -0.99
C ALA A 145 -4.16 -3.08 0.12
N GLY A 146 -5.10 -2.24 0.54
CA GLY A 146 -6.07 -2.53 1.60
C GLY A 146 -7.52 -2.29 1.17
N HIS A 147 -8.48 -2.89 1.88
CA HIS A 147 -9.92 -2.81 1.61
C HIS A 147 -10.45 -1.37 1.67
N THR A 148 -9.90 -0.54 2.58
CA THR A 148 -10.20 0.90 2.69
C THR A 148 -9.94 1.62 1.36
N GLU A 149 -8.76 1.43 0.79
CA GLU A 149 -8.34 2.01 -0.48
C GLU A 149 -9.11 1.43 -1.65
N ALA A 150 -9.36 0.10 -1.64
CA ALA A 150 -10.15 -0.57 -2.67
C ALA A 150 -11.57 -0.01 -2.77
N THR A 151 -12.21 0.27 -1.63
CA THR A 151 -13.56 0.87 -1.57
C THR A 151 -13.59 2.25 -2.24
N ILE A 152 -12.60 3.11 -1.95
CA ILE A 152 -12.50 4.45 -2.56
C ILE A 152 -12.22 4.36 -4.05
N ASP A 153 -11.35 3.45 -4.46
CA ASP A 153 -11.03 3.28 -5.88
C ASP A 153 -12.20 2.74 -6.68
N MET A 154 -12.95 1.79 -6.14
CA MET A 154 -14.19 1.30 -6.75
C MET A 154 -15.22 2.42 -6.91
N ALA A 155 -15.36 3.31 -5.91
CA ALA A 155 -16.24 4.47 -6.02
C ALA A 155 -15.79 5.42 -7.14
N ARG A 156 -14.49 5.75 -7.22
CA ARG A 156 -13.92 6.59 -8.28
C ARG A 156 -14.08 5.97 -9.67
N LEU A 157 -13.77 4.68 -9.82
CA LEU A 157 -13.90 3.98 -11.09
C LEU A 157 -15.36 3.87 -11.55
N ALA A 158 -16.30 3.77 -10.62
CA ALA A 158 -17.74 3.81 -10.87
C ALA A 158 -18.28 5.21 -11.18
N GLY A 159 -17.48 6.27 -11.04
CA GLY A 159 -17.90 7.66 -11.21
C GLY A 159 -18.79 8.18 -10.08
N LEU A 160 -18.66 7.61 -8.88
CA LEU A 160 -19.39 7.99 -7.66
C LEU A 160 -18.50 8.82 -6.74
N TYR A 161 -19.10 9.45 -5.72
CA TYR A 161 -18.34 10.18 -4.70
C TYR A 161 -17.36 9.22 -4.00
N PRO A 162 -16.10 9.61 -3.78
CA PRO A 162 -15.08 8.72 -3.21
C PRO A 162 -15.23 8.54 -1.69
N ALA A 163 -16.33 7.91 -1.31
CA ALA A 163 -16.66 7.45 0.02
C ALA A 163 -17.45 6.14 -0.10
N GLY A 164 -17.36 5.26 0.89
CA GLY A 164 -18.06 3.99 0.88
C GLY A 164 -18.37 3.46 2.26
N ALA A 165 -18.95 2.28 2.29
CA ALA A 165 -19.04 1.43 3.47
C ALA A 165 -18.33 0.12 3.19
N LEU A 166 -17.68 -0.43 4.20
CA LEU A 166 -17.11 -1.77 4.20
C LEU A 166 -17.40 -2.48 5.52
N MET A 167 -17.41 -3.80 5.47
CA MET A 167 -17.53 -4.67 6.64
C MET A 167 -16.85 -6.00 6.34
N GLU A 168 -15.99 -6.45 7.21
CA GLU A 168 -15.31 -7.73 7.13
C GLU A 168 -16.33 -8.87 7.21
N ILE A 169 -16.10 -9.96 6.44
CA ILE A 169 -17.00 -11.12 6.39
C ILE A 169 -16.49 -12.20 7.34
N MET A 170 -17.32 -12.58 8.29
CA MET A 170 -17.06 -13.64 9.26
C MET A 170 -17.84 -14.91 8.91
N SER A 171 -17.22 -16.06 9.13
CA SER A 171 -17.84 -17.38 9.09
C SER A 171 -18.88 -17.55 10.22
N GLU A 172 -19.75 -18.58 10.14
CA GLU A 172 -20.81 -18.80 11.15
C GLU A 172 -20.28 -19.05 12.55
N ASP A 173 -19.09 -19.63 12.66
CA ASP A 173 -18.42 -19.90 13.93
C ASP A 173 -17.73 -18.67 14.56
N GLY A 174 -17.76 -17.51 13.86
CA GLY A 174 -17.15 -16.27 14.31
C GLY A 174 -15.68 -16.09 13.90
N THR A 175 -15.08 -17.03 13.16
CA THR A 175 -13.77 -16.84 12.53
C THR A 175 -13.90 -16.01 11.25
N MET A 176 -12.78 -15.55 10.69
CA MET A 176 -12.82 -14.80 9.43
C MET A 176 -13.07 -15.74 8.26
N ALA A 177 -14.05 -15.40 7.40
CA ALA A 177 -14.35 -16.15 6.21
C ALA A 177 -13.15 -16.13 5.23
N ARG A 178 -12.87 -17.27 4.60
CA ARG A 178 -11.77 -17.43 3.64
C ARG A 178 -12.33 -17.58 2.22
N LEU A 179 -11.46 -17.51 1.25
CA LEU A 179 -11.80 -17.45 -0.17
C LEU A 179 -12.89 -18.46 -0.62
N PRO A 180 -12.90 -19.75 -0.19
CA PRO A 180 -13.97 -20.68 -0.56
C PRO A 180 -15.36 -20.26 -0.06
N GLU A 181 -15.46 -19.80 1.19
CA GLU A 181 -16.71 -19.35 1.80
C GLU A 181 -17.18 -18.02 1.19
N LEU A 182 -16.22 -17.11 0.90
CA LEU A 182 -16.49 -15.84 0.24
C LEU A 182 -17.05 -16.06 -1.18
N ARG A 183 -16.53 -17.04 -1.93
CA ARG A 183 -17.07 -17.42 -3.25
C ARG A 183 -18.48 -17.97 -3.12
N GLN A 184 -18.73 -18.85 -2.15
CA GLN A 184 -20.06 -19.39 -1.89
C GLN A 184 -21.06 -18.25 -1.58
N MET A 185 -20.72 -17.33 -0.66
CA MET A 185 -21.54 -16.16 -0.36
C MET A 185 -21.81 -15.29 -1.60
N ALA A 186 -20.80 -15.08 -2.41
CA ALA A 186 -20.94 -14.30 -3.64
C ALA A 186 -21.93 -14.97 -4.60
N ASP A 187 -21.84 -16.29 -4.79
CA ASP A 187 -22.73 -17.06 -5.67
C ASP A 187 -24.18 -17.09 -5.13
N GLU A 188 -24.36 -17.28 -3.82
CA GLU A 188 -25.68 -17.30 -3.16
C GLU A 188 -26.41 -15.97 -3.28
N HIS A 189 -25.70 -14.85 -3.21
CA HIS A 189 -26.29 -13.52 -3.26
C HIS A 189 -26.15 -12.80 -4.62
N GLY A 190 -25.54 -13.45 -5.63
CA GLY A 190 -25.33 -12.87 -6.94
C GLY A 190 -24.37 -11.68 -6.94
N LEU A 191 -23.36 -11.70 -6.03
CA LEU A 191 -22.37 -10.65 -5.88
C LEU A 191 -21.11 -10.95 -6.70
N LYS A 192 -20.36 -9.90 -7.04
CA LYS A 192 -19.02 -10.05 -7.62
C LYS A 192 -17.97 -10.21 -6.52
N LEU A 193 -17.02 -11.10 -6.77
CA LEU A 193 -15.86 -11.36 -5.93
C LEU A 193 -14.58 -11.00 -6.70
N ILE A 194 -13.86 -9.99 -6.23
CA ILE A 194 -12.62 -9.52 -6.86
C ILE A 194 -11.48 -9.52 -5.85
N SER A 195 -10.23 -9.54 -6.34
CA SER A 195 -9.04 -9.35 -5.49
C SER A 195 -8.53 -7.90 -5.58
N ILE A 196 -7.93 -7.43 -4.49
CA ILE A 196 -7.19 -6.14 -4.48
C ILE A 196 -6.08 -6.19 -5.52
N GLN A 197 -5.42 -7.33 -5.69
CA GLN A 197 -4.37 -7.52 -6.70
C GLN A 197 -4.88 -7.28 -8.13
N ASP A 198 -6.03 -7.84 -8.49
CA ASP A 198 -6.61 -7.61 -9.81
C ASP A 198 -7.04 -6.15 -10.01
N LEU A 199 -7.55 -5.50 -8.96
CA LEU A 199 -7.88 -4.07 -8.97
C LEU A 199 -6.63 -3.21 -9.19
N ILE A 200 -5.51 -3.54 -8.53
CA ILE A 200 -4.22 -2.87 -8.76
C ILE A 200 -3.76 -3.05 -10.21
N VAL A 201 -3.78 -4.28 -10.73
CA VAL A 201 -3.40 -4.57 -12.11
C VAL A 201 -4.29 -3.79 -13.10
N TYR A 202 -5.60 -3.74 -12.84
CA TYR A 202 -6.55 -2.97 -13.63
C TYR A 202 -6.19 -1.48 -13.64
N ARG A 203 -5.98 -0.87 -12.47
CA ARG A 203 -5.59 0.54 -12.34
C ARG A 203 -4.25 0.86 -12.99
N LEU A 204 -3.25 -0.04 -12.83
CA LEU A 204 -1.94 0.13 -13.47
C LEU A 204 -2.00 0.07 -15.01
N LYS A 205 -3.00 -0.61 -15.58
CA LYS A 205 -3.26 -0.60 -17.04
C LYS A 205 -3.93 0.69 -17.48
N GLN A 206 -4.86 1.23 -16.67
CA GLN A 206 -5.62 2.43 -17.00
C GLN A 206 -4.87 3.72 -16.66
N GLU A 207 -4.10 3.71 -15.59
CA GLU A 207 -3.46 4.90 -15.02
C GLU A 207 -1.93 4.77 -15.06
N SER A 208 -1.28 5.60 -15.83
CA SER A 208 0.18 5.75 -15.74
C SER A 208 0.53 6.84 -14.72
N ILE A 209 0.99 6.44 -13.52
CA ILE A 209 1.45 7.37 -12.48
C ILE A 209 2.87 7.89 -12.72
N VAL A 210 3.60 7.28 -13.66
CA VAL A 210 4.93 7.73 -14.07
C VAL A 210 5.00 8.02 -15.57
N GLU A 211 5.70 9.07 -15.93
CA GLU A 211 6.09 9.42 -17.30
C GLU A 211 7.49 8.87 -17.57
N LYS A 212 7.66 8.15 -18.68
CA LYS A 212 8.96 7.59 -19.10
C LYS A 212 9.73 8.63 -19.90
N GLY A 213 10.97 8.89 -19.52
CA GLY A 213 11.90 9.75 -20.25
C GLY A 213 12.65 9.01 -21.35
N VAL A 214 13.71 9.65 -21.86
CA VAL A 214 14.56 9.09 -22.91
C VAL A 214 15.55 8.09 -22.35
N GLU A 215 15.84 7.05 -23.13
CA GLU A 215 16.87 6.06 -22.82
C GLU A 215 18.25 6.56 -23.29
N VAL A 216 19.26 6.40 -22.43
CA VAL A 216 20.64 6.75 -22.75
C VAL A 216 21.59 5.63 -22.33
N ASN A 217 22.72 5.52 -23.02
CA ASN A 217 23.83 4.69 -22.57
C ASN A 217 24.56 5.39 -21.41
N MET A 218 24.84 4.63 -20.36
CA MET A 218 25.46 5.13 -19.13
C MET A 218 26.68 4.29 -18.78
N PRO A 219 27.89 4.73 -19.19
CA PRO A 219 29.14 4.13 -18.71
C PRO A 219 29.31 4.44 -17.22
N THR A 220 29.56 3.43 -16.43
CA THR A 220 29.77 3.52 -14.97
C THR A 220 31.06 2.78 -14.58
N GLU A 221 31.57 2.99 -13.39
CA GLU A 221 32.70 2.21 -12.85
C GLU A 221 32.41 0.70 -12.73
N HIS A 222 31.11 0.33 -12.70
CA HIS A 222 30.64 -1.07 -12.62
C HIS A 222 30.36 -1.68 -14.00
N GLY A 223 30.52 -0.93 -15.11
CA GLY A 223 30.31 -1.39 -16.47
C GLY A 223 29.39 -0.48 -17.29
N MET A 224 29.04 -0.98 -18.48
CA MET A 224 28.15 -0.28 -19.40
C MET A 224 26.68 -0.65 -19.11
N PHE A 225 25.92 0.33 -18.72
CA PHE A 225 24.46 0.21 -18.47
C PHE A 225 23.67 1.09 -19.44
N ARG A 226 22.35 0.97 -19.38
CA ARG A 226 21.39 1.92 -19.95
C ARG A 226 20.62 2.57 -18.81
N LEU A 227 20.20 3.82 -19.00
CA LEU A 227 19.46 4.59 -18.01
C LEU A 227 18.21 5.21 -18.64
N ILE A 228 17.08 5.11 -17.93
CA ILE A 228 15.85 5.80 -18.27
C ILE A 228 15.38 6.55 -17.03
N PRO A 229 15.19 7.89 -17.08
CA PRO A 229 14.54 8.64 -16.05
C PRO A 229 13.01 8.45 -16.12
N PHE A 230 12.34 8.52 -14.97
CA PHE A 230 10.89 8.47 -14.84
C PHE A 230 10.44 9.61 -13.94
N ARG A 231 9.44 10.38 -14.39
CA ARG A 231 8.82 11.43 -13.57
C ARG A 231 7.52 10.93 -12.97
N GLN A 232 7.37 11.04 -11.66
CA GLN A 232 6.12 10.74 -10.96
C GLN A 232 5.14 11.90 -11.17
N LYS A 233 3.99 11.64 -11.79
CA LYS A 233 3.02 12.68 -12.19
C LYS A 233 2.39 13.44 -11.02
N SER A 234 2.28 12.79 -9.86
CA SER A 234 1.55 13.36 -8.70
C SER A 234 2.34 14.43 -7.93
N ASN A 235 3.68 14.36 -7.94
CA ASN A 235 4.55 15.24 -7.13
C ASN A 235 5.78 15.75 -7.90
N GLY A 236 5.93 15.35 -9.18
CA GLY A 236 7.05 15.76 -10.03
C GLY A 236 8.40 15.12 -9.68
N LEU A 237 8.48 14.23 -8.70
CA LEU A 237 9.72 13.55 -8.34
C LEU A 237 10.24 12.73 -9.50
N GLU A 238 11.57 12.78 -9.71
CA GLU A 238 12.25 12.04 -10.74
C GLU A 238 12.96 10.82 -10.15
N HIS A 239 12.71 9.67 -10.75
CA HIS A 239 13.28 8.38 -10.42
C HIS A 239 14.07 7.90 -11.63
N MET A 240 14.89 6.86 -11.48
CA MET A 240 15.60 6.30 -12.61
C MET A 240 15.64 4.77 -12.55
N ALA A 241 15.65 4.18 -13.74
CA ALA A 241 15.97 2.78 -13.92
C ALA A 241 17.32 2.67 -14.61
N ILE A 242 18.26 1.96 -13.99
CA ILE A 242 19.59 1.65 -14.52
C ILE A 242 19.57 0.15 -14.82
N PHE A 243 19.83 -0.25 -16.05
CA PHE A 243 19.62 -1.65 -16.44
C PHE A 243 20.61 -2.12 -17.51
N LYS A 244 20.76 -3.45 -17.59
CA LYS A 244 21.60 -4.14 -18.54
C LYS A 244 20.86 -5.32 -19.18
N GLY A 245 21.19 -5.64 -20.43
CA GLY A 245 20.59 -6.77 -21.15
C GLY A 245 19.16 -6.50 -21.66
N THR A 246 18.54 -7.56 -22.17
CA THR A 246 17.14 -7.61 -22.61
C THR A 246 16.50 -8.87 -22.05
N TRP A 247 15.18 -8.87 -21.87
CA TRP A 247 14.44 -9.99 -21.30
C TRP A 247 13.05 -10.12 -21.92
N SER A 248 12.46 -11.31 -21.80
CA SER A 248 11.05 -11.54 -22.09
C SER A 248 10.18 -11.33 -20.83
N GLU A 249 8.87 -11.18 -21.00
CA GLU A 249 7.94 -10.95 -19.88
C GLU A 249 7.95 -12.06 -18.82
N ASP A 250 8.17 -13.31 -19.25
CA ASP A 250 8.20 -14.48 -18.36
C ASP A 250 9.58 -14.79 -17.78
N GLU A 251 10.60 -14.04 -18.16
CA GLU A 251 11.97 -14.30 -17.74
C GLU A 251 12.26 -13.64 -16.39
N PRO A 252 12.64 -14.42 -15.33
CA PRO A 252 13.04 -13.83 -14.07
C PRO A 252 14.44 -13.20 -14.16
N ILE A 253 14.53 -11.91 -13.91
CA ILE A 253 15.79 -11.15 -13.94
C ILE A 253 16.18 -10.63 -12.56
N LEU A 254 17.44 -10.27 -12.36
CA LEU A 254 17.87 -9.58 -11.14
C LEU A 254 17.27 -8.18 -11.06
N VAL A 255 16.63 -7.88 -9.94
CA VAL A 255 16.03 -6.55 -9.69
C VAL A 255 16.43 -6.02 -8.32
N ARG A 256 16.91 -4.78 -8.29
CA ARG A 256 17.07 -4.01 -7.07
C ARG A 256 16.14 -2.81 -7.08
N VAL A 257 15.25 -2.70 -6.09
CA VAL A 257 14.53 -1.46 -5.80
C VAL A 257 15.28 -0.73 -4.69
N HIS A 258 15.93 0.36 -5.05
CA HIS A 258 16.79 1.16 -4.16
C HIS A 258 16.14 2.52 -3.89
N SER A 259 15.90 2.84 -2.61
CA SER A 259 15.49 4.18 -2.21
C SER A 259 16.71 5.04 -1.96
N SER A 260 16.72 6.25 -2.50
CA SER A 260 17.85 7.19 -2.40
C SER A 260 18.31 7.39 -0.96
N CYS A 261 19.60 7.52 -0.81
CA CYS A 261 20.27 7.82 0.44
C CYS A 261 21.47 8.75 0.12
N ALA A 262 21.23 10.05 0.04
CA ALA A 262 22.26 11.03 -0.35
C ALA A 262 23.54 10.89 0.48
N THR A 263 23.42 10.61 1.75
CA THR A 263 24.58 10.42 2.63
C THR A 263 25.35 9.14 2.32
N GLY A 264 24.68 8.02 2.02
CA GLY A 264 25.32 6.74 1.71
C GLY A 264 25.75 6.65 0.25
N ASP A 265 24.84 7.00 -0.67
CA ASP A 265 25.04 6.77 -2.10
C ASP A 265 25.99 7.79 -2.75
N ILE A 266 25.99 9.06 -2.26
CA ILE A 266 26.81 10.14 -2.83
C ILE A 266 28.05 10.43 -1.97
N LEU A 267 27.85 10.53 -0.64
CA LEU A 267 28.94 10.96 0.26
C LEU A 267 29.73 9.79 0.87
N GLY A 268 29.32 8.53 0.59
CA GLY A 268 29.99 7.35 1.14
C GLY A 268 29.91 7.26 2.65
N SER A 269 28.81 7.73 3.27
CA SER A 269 28.64 7.69 4.72
C SER A 269 28.67 6.25 5.25
N GLN A 270 29.48 6.02 6.26
CA GLN A 270 29.60 4.72 6.92
C GLN A 270 28.53 4.45 7.97
N ARG A 271 27.58 5.39 8.21
CA ARG A 271 26.45 5.20 9.13
C ARG A 271 25.39 4.22 8.64
N CYS A 272 25.37 3.90 7.34
CA CYS A 272 24.44 2.96 6.74
C CYS A 272 25.20 2.09 5.71
N ASP A 273 24.47 1.14 5.14
CA ASP A 273 24.95 0.21 4.12
C ASP A 273 24.38 0.51 2.71
N CYS A 274 23.78 1.70 2.49
CA CYS A 274 23.02 2.01 1.28
C CYS A 274 23.91 2.04 0.03
N GLY A 275 25.00 2.84 0.04
CA GLY A 275 25.90 2.95 -1.08
C GLY A 275 26.55 1.62 -1.44
N GLU A 276 27.04 0.86 -0.45
CA GLU A 276 27.60 -0.48 -0.67
C GLU A 276 26.58 -1.43 -1.31
N GLN A 277 25.32 -1.40 -0.86
CA GLN A 277 24.25 -2.23 -1.44
C GLN A 277 23.93 -1.81 -2.88
N LEU A 278 23.98 -0.53 -3.21
CA LEU A 278 23.77 -0.03 -4.57
C LEU A 278 24.88 -0.54 -5.50
N HIS A 279 26.13 -0.33 -5.14
CA HIS A 279 27.29 -0.75 -5.92
C HIS A 279 27.30 -2.28 -6.10
N LYS A 280 27.09 -3.04 -5.03
CA LYS A 280 27.03 -4.51 -5.09
C LYS A 280 25.90 -5.01 -5.99
N ALA A 281 24.73 -4.36 -5.97
CA ALA A 281 23.64 -4.71 -6.89
C ALA A 281 24.03 -4.46 -8.36
N MET A 282 24.70 -3.34 -8.66
CA MET A 282 25.21 -3.07 -10.00
C MET A 282 26.26 -4.08 -10.45
N GLU A 283 27.20 -4.44 -9.59
CA GLU A 283 28.21 -5.47 -9.86
C GLU A 283 27.57 -6.84 -10.15
N MET A 284 26.56 -7.22 -9.36
CA MET A 284 25.85 -8.49 -9.56
C MET A 284 25.11 -8.50 -10.90
N ILE A 285 24.47 -7.41 -11.28
CA ILE A 285 23.78 -7.26 -12.57
C ILE A 285 24.80 -7.24 -13.73
N GLU A 286 25.95 -6.59 -13.56
CA GLU A 286 27.02 -6.60 -14.55
C GLU A 286 27.53 -8.02 -14.81
N LYS A 287 27.77 -8.78 -13.74
CA LYS A 287 28.23 -10.16 -13.80
C LYS A 287 27.20 -11.10 -14.43
N GLU A 288 25.91 -10.91 -14.11
CA GLU A 288 24.79 -11.67 -14.70
C GLU A 288 24.58 -11.30 -16.19
N GLY A 289 24.96 -10.08 -16.58
CA GLY A 289 24.73 -9.51 -17.92
C GLY A 289 23.29 -9.04 -18.13
N LYS A 290 22.41 -9.17 -17.14
CA LYS A 290 20.99 -8.87 -17.24
C LYS A 290 20.39 -8.49 -15.88
N GLY A 291 19.64 -7.38 -15.83
CA GLY A 291 18.93 -6.94 -14.63
C GLY A 291 18.67 -5.45 -14.58
N VAL A 292 18.00 -5.00 -13.51
CA VAL A 292 17.54 -3.63 -13.30
C VAL A 292 17.80 -3.17 -11.87
N VAL A 293 18.34 -1.97 -11.71
CA VAL A 293 18.25 -1.18 -10.48
C VAL A 293 17.21 -0.07 -10.70
N VAL A 294 16.12 -0.10 -9.96
CA VAL A 294 15.17 1.02 -9.86
C VAL A 294 15.60 1.90 -8.70
N TYR A 295 16.09 3.09 -9.00
CA TYR A 295 16.52 4.08 -8.02
C TYR A 295 15.37 5.08 -7.77
N LEU A 296 14.78 4.99 -6.59
CA LEU A 296 13.64 5.81 -6.18
C LEU A 296 14.13 7.00 -5.37
N ASN A 297 13.75 8.20 -5.78
CA ASN A 297 14.00 9.42 -5.02
C ASN A 297 13.03 9.51 -3.82
N GLN A 298 13.32 8.72 -2.79
CA GLN A 298 12.54 8.58 -1.55
C GLN A 298 13.50 8.56 -0.35
N GLU A 299 14.21 9.70 -0.16
CA GLU A 299 15.22 9.87 0.89
C GLU A 299 14.65 9.59 2.29
N GLY A 300 15.46 8.98 3.15
CA GLY A 300 15.10 8.72 4.54
C GLY A 300 13.89 7.80 4.71
N ARG A 301 13.62 6.87 3.77
CA ARG A 301 12.41 6.04 3.70
C ARG A 301 11.12 6.84 3.45
N GLY A 302 11.21 7.95 2.74
CA GLY A 302 10.08 8.81 2.39
C GLY A 302 9.98 10.10 3.21
N ILE A 303 10.66 10.21 4.36
CA ILE A 303 10.60 11.40 5.25
C ILE A 303 11.43 12.58 4.75
N GLY A 304 12.33 12.37 3.80
CA GLY A 304 13.21 13.38 3.24
C GLY A 304 14.51 13.60 4.03
N LEU A 305 15.44 14.38 3.43
CA LEU A 305 16.78 14.58 3.99
C LEU A 305 16.76 15.36 5.30
N MET A 306 15.91 16.39 5.41
CA MET A 306 15.86 17.24 6.60
C MET A 306 15.44 16.44 7.85
N GLU A 307 14.36 15.68 7.73
CA GLU A 307 13.86 14.86 8.85
C GLU A 307 14.83 13.72 9.18
N LYS A 308 15.48 13.13 8.16
CA LYS A 308 16.55 12.15 8.36
C LYS A 308 17.73 12.73 9.15
N MET A 309 18.11 13.99 8.93
CA MET A 309 19.18 14.62 9.74
C MET A 309 18.75 14.84 11.19
N LYS A 310 17.50 15.20 11.43
CA LYS A 310 16.95 15.26 12.81
C LYS A 310 16.97 13.87 13.47
N ALA A 311 16.55 12.83 12.73
CA ALA A 311 16.63 11.45 13.23
C ALA A 311 18.07 11.03 13.55
N TYR A 312 19.06 11.42 12.74
CA TYR A 312 20.47 11.17 13.02
C TYR A 312 20.92 11.85 14.31
N LYS A 313 20.44 13.08 14.59
CA LYS A 313 20.74 13.77 15.85
C LYS A 313 20.19 13.02 17.06
N LEU A 314 18.93 12.58 16.99
CA LEU A 314 18.32 11.76 18.05
C LEU A 314 19.04 10.42 18.25
N GLN A 315 19.58 9.83 17.19
CA GLN A 315 20.40 8.61 17.26
C GLN A 315 21.76 8.86 17.94
N GLU A 316 22.38 10.02 17.75
CA GLU A 316 23.58 10.43 18.48
C GLU A 316 23.32 10.56 19.98
N ASP A 317 22.10 10.98 20.33
CA ASP A 317 21.64 11.11 21.72
C ASP A 317 21.15 9.76 22.32
N GLY A 318 21.29 8.64 21.57
CA GLY A 318 21.09 7.26 22.06
C GLY A 318 19.84 6.55 21.59
N MET A 319 18.93 7.19 20.82
CA MET A 319 17.76 6.52 20.24
C MET A 319 18.16 5.51 19.15
N ASP A 320 17.32 4.54 18.88
CA ASP A 320 17.47 3.73 17.67
C ASP A 320 16.75 4.38 16.46
N THR A 321 16.92 3.80 15.27
CA THR A 321 16.40 4.37 14.02
C THR A 321 14.86 4.40 13.98
N VAL A 322 14.19 3.43 14.59
CA VAL A 322 12.72 3.33 14.60
C VAL A 322 12.14 4.35 15.56
N ASP A 323 12.67 4.38 16.80
CA ASP A 323 12.22 5.31 17.84
C ASP A 323 12.49 6.77 17.46
N ALA A 324 13.62 7.06 16.79
CA ALA A 324 13.92 8.40 16.29
C ALA A 324 12.87 8.87 15.25
N ASN A 325 12.43 8.01 14.34
CA ASN A 325 11.40 8.37 13.35
C ASN A 325 10.03 8.60 14.04
N ILE A 326 9.64 7.71 14.95
CA ILE A 326 8.38 7.84 15.71
C ILE A 326 8.37 9.14 16.52
N CYS A 327 9.47 9.46 17.19
CA CYS A 327 9.61 10.70 17.96
C CYS A 327 9.42 11.96 17.09
N LEU A 328 9.75 11.90 15.82
CA LEU A 328 9.53 12.98 14.84
C LEU A 328 8.13 12.96 14.21
N GLY A 329 7.26 12.03 14.61
CA GLY A 329 5.90 11.91 14.07
C GLY A 329 5.80 11.17 12.73
N HIS A 330 6.82 10.38 12.37
CA HIS A 330 6.87 9.60 11.13
C HIS A 330 6.64 8.12 11.38
N LEU A 331 6.11 7.42 10.36
CA LEU A 331 6.07 5.97 10.36
C LEU A 331 7.48 5.37 10.21
N ALA A 332 7.64 4.11 10.60
CA ALA A 332 8.90 3.39 10.44
C ALA A 332 9.32 3.25 8.94
N ASP A 333 8.34 3.22 8.05
CA ASP A 333 8.54 3.15 6.58
C ASP A 333 7.39 3.86 5.85
N GLU A 334 7.69 4.98 5.17
CA GLU A 334 6.74 5.76 4.37
C GLU A 334 6.97 5.62 2.85
N ARG A 335 7.72 4.60 2.41
CA ARG A 335 8.04 4.40 0.99
C ARG A 335 6.83 4.03 0.16
N ASP A 336 6.78 4.58 -1.06
CA ASP A 336 5.80 4.25 -2.09
C ASP A 336 6.36 3.16 -3.02
N TYR A 337 5.96 1.92 -2.80
CA TYR A 337 6.37 0.78 -3.63
C TYR A 337 5.66 0.74 -4.98
N GLY A 338 4.49 1.38 -5.12
CA GLY A 338 3.72 1.42 -6.35
C GLY A 338 4.44 2.10 -7.50
N VAL A 339 5.22 3.15 -7.22
CA VAL A 339 6.07 3.81 -8.22
C VAL A 339 7.13 2.86 -8.77
N GLY A 340 7.82 2.14 -7.88
CA GLY A 340 8.83 1.15 -8.27
C GLY A 340 8.23 0.02 -9.10
N ALA A 341 7.08 -0.51 -8.69
CA ALA A 341 6.36 -1.55 -9.41
C ALA A 341 5.95 -1.09 -10.81
N GLN A 342 5.43 0.13 -10.95
CA GLN A 342 5.03 0.65 -12.26
C GLN A 342 6.22 0.90 -13.19
N ILE A 343 7.36 1.36 -12.65
CA ILE A 343 8.61 1.50 -13.43
C ILE A 343 9.04 0.13 -13.96
N LEU A 344 9.05 -0.91 -13.11
CA LEU A 344 9.41 -2.27 -13.51
C LEU A 344 8.49 -2.81 -14.61
N ARG A 345 7.16 -2.65 -14.45
CA ARG A 345 6.19 -3.07 -15.47
C ARG A 345 6.38 -2.33 -16.80
N LYS A 346 6.68 -1.02 -16.77
CA LYS A 346 7.00 -0.24 -18.00
C LYS A 346 8.28 -0.68 -18.68
N LEU A 347 9.17 -1.36 -17.97
CA LEU A 347 10.36 -2.00 -18.53
C LEU A 347 10.11 -3.44 -18.98
N GLY A 348 8.86 -3.95 -18.86
CA GLY A 348 8.49 -5.32 -19.20
C GLY A 348 8.95 -6.35 -18.19
N VAL A 349 9.23 -5.96 -16.95
CA VAL A 349 9.59 -6.88 -15.87
C VAL A 349 8.30 -7.35 -15.20
N HIS A 350 8.03 -8.66 -15.22
CA HIS A 350 6.88 -9.27 -14.56
C HIS A 350 7.34 -10.28 -13.50
N LYS A 351 8.44 -11.00 -13.78
CA LYS A 351 9.07 -11.94 -12.86
C LYS A 351 10.46 -11.46 -12.47
N MET A 352 10.84 -11.65 -11.22
CA MET A 352 12.14 -11.15 -10.76
C MET A 352 12.78 -12.03 -9.69
N ARG A 353 14.10 -11.97 -9.65
CA ARG A 353 14.96 -12.38 -8.55
C ARG A 353 15.33 -11.10 -7.79
N LEU A 354 14.66 -10.88 -6.63
CA LEU A 354 14.73 -9.59 -5.92
C LEU A 354 15.98 -9.50 -5.03
N LEU A 355 16.85 -8.54 -5.33
CA LEU A 355 18.02 -8.20 -4.52
C LEU A 355 17.58 -7.46 -3.25
N THR A 356 17.35 -8.19 -2.16
CA THR A 356 16.87 -7.61 -0.89
C THR A 356 17.20 -8.47 0.31
N ASN A 357 17.39 -7.82 1.47
CA ASN A 357 17.44 -8.46 2.79
C ASN A 357 16.18 -8.11 3.60
N ASN A 358 15.21 -7.39 3.01
CA ASN A 358 13.99 -6.93 3.68
C ASN A 358 12.77 -7.69 3.16
N PRO A 359 12.15 -8.58 3.95
CA PRO A 359 10.98 -9.36 3.53
C PRO A 359 9.74 -8.47 3.24
N VAL A 360 9.59 -7.33 3.93
CA VAL A 360 8.48 -6.40 3.68
C VAL A 360 8.50 -5.82 2.27
N LYS A 361 9.68 -5.64 1.66
CA LYS A 361 9.79 -5.20 0.26
C LYS A 361 9.19 -6.20 -0.72
N ARG A 362 9.28 -7.49 -0.42
CA ARG A 362 8.68 -8.55 -1.22
C ARG A 362 7.17 -8.37 -1.28
N VAL A 363 6.52 -8.38 -0.13
CA VAL A 363 5.05 -8.19 -0.01
C VAL A 363 4.60 -6.92 -0.71
N GLY A 364 5.35 -5.81 -0.54
CA GLY A 364 5.05 -4.55 -1.18
C GLY A 364 5.08 -4.57 -2.70
N LEU A 365 5.90 -5.41 -3.35
CA LEU A 365 5.98 -5.52 -4.81
C LEU A 365 5.02 -6.57 -5.38
N GLU A 366 4.85 -7.70 -4.70
CA GLU A 366 3.89 -8.76 -5.07
C GLU A 366 2.46 -8.24 -5.09
N ALA A 367 2.10 -7.37 -4.13
CA ALA A 367 0.81 -6.70 -4.10
C ALA A 367 0.51 -5.88 -5.38
N TYR A 368 1.53 -5.49 -6.15
CA TYR A 368 1.38 -4.79 -7.43
C TYR A 368 1.47 -5.71 -8.66
N GLY A 369 1.29 -7.00 -8.48
CA GLY A 369 1.24 -7.98 -9.56
C GLY A 369 2.60 -8.29 -10.18
N LEU A 370 3.68 -8.18 -9.40
CA LEU A 370 5.02 -8.63 -9.78
C LEU A 370 5.31 -9.97 -9.09
N GLU A 371 5.78 -10.95 -9.85
CA GLU A 371 6.14 -12.27 -9.32
C GLU A 371 7.60 -12.27 -8.84
N ILE A 372 7.83 -12.54 -7.56
CA ILE A 372 9.17 -12.68 -6.98
C ILE A 372 9.48 -14.16 -6.83
N VAL A 373 10.26 -14.69 -7.77
CA VAL A 373 10.64 -16.12 -7.78
C VAL A 373 11.75 -16.45 -6.79
N GLU A 374 12.59 -15.48 -6.43
CA GLU A 374 13.72 -15.67 -5.52
C GLU A 374 14.09 -14.37 -4.80
N ASN A 375 14.42 -14.45 -3.51
CA ASN A 375 15.10 -13.38 -2.79
C ASN A 375 16.61 -13.64 -2.82
N VAL A 376 17.34 -12.71 -3.44
CA VAL A 376 18.80 -12.76 -3.53
C VAL A 376 19.38 -11.80 -2.48
N PRO A 377 20.19 -12.28 -1.52
CA PRO A 377 20.74 -11.43 -0.47
C PRO A 377 21.75 -10.41 -1.03
N VAL A 378 21.70 -9.18 -0.50
CA VAL A 378 22.67 -8.11 -0.76
C VAL A 378 23.26 -7.68 0.57
N GLU A 379 24.06 -8.57 1.16
CA GLU A 379 24.68 -8.33 2.45
C GLU A 379 25.99 -7.54 2.28
N THR A 380 26.23 -6.62 3.19
CA THR A 380 27.47 -5.84 3.30
C THR A 380 28.19 -6.21 4.58
N VAL A 381 29.46 -5.94 4.64
CA VAL A 381 30.25 -6.20 5.86
C VAL A 381 29.98 -5.09 6.89
N PRO A 382 29.56 -5.43 8.11
CA PRO A 382 29.36 -4.43 9.15
C PRO A 382 30.67 -3.67 9.46
N ASN A 383 30.54 -2.39 9.75
CA ASN A 383 31.65 -1.54 10.21
C ASN A 383 31.30 -0.95 11.61
N PRO A 384 32.26 -0.38 12.35
CA PRO A 384 32.01 0.14 13.69
C PRO A 384 30.92 1.24 13.77
N TYR A 385 30.64 1.92 12.66
CA TYR A 385 29.67 3.03 12.60
C TYR A 385 28.27 2.57 12.24
N ASN A 386 28.10 1.44 11.52
CA ASN A 386 26.80 0.94 11.06
C ASN A 386 26.33 -0.33 11.77
N GLU A 387 27.15 -0.97 12.61
CA GLU A 387 26.80 -2.24 13.28
C GLU A 387 25.49 -2.11 14.07
N ARG A 388 25.32 -1.04 14.85
CA ARG A 388 24.09 -0.78 15.61
C ARG A 388 22.88 -0.62 14.69
N TYR A 389 23.02 0.10 13.59
CA TYR A 389 21.98 0.29 12.58
C TYR A 389 21.57 -1.04 11.92
N LEU A 390 22.53 -1.87 11.54
CA LEU A 390 22.27 -3.19 10.96
C LEU A 390 21.60 -4.14 11.96
N ARG A 391 21.99 -4.06 13.23
CA ARG A 391 21.36 -4.83 14.32
C ARG A 391 19.89 -4.41 14.50
N THR A 392 19.57 -3.12 14.52
CA THR A 392 18.19 -2.61 14.55
C THR A 392 17.37 -3.11 13.35
N LYS A 393 17.94 -3.11 12.13
CA LYS A 393 17.29 -3.69 10.96
C LYS A 393 16.93 -5.16 11.16
N LYS A 394 17.83 -5.96 11.73
CA LYS A 394 17.60 -7.38 12.00
C LYS A 394 16.55 -7.61 13.07
N GLU A 395 16.71 -6.98 14.22
CA GLU A 395 15.93 -7.27 15.43
C GLU A 395 14.55 -6.63 15.43
N ARG A 396 14.43 -5.39 14.90
CA ARG A 396 13.17 -4.63 14.94
C ARG A 396 12.42 -4.53 13.61
N MET A 397 13.12 -4.79 12.48
CA MET A 397 12.53 -4.66 11.15
C MET A 397 12.52 -5.98 10.35
N GLY A 398 12.85 -7.10 10.99
CA GLY A 398 12.76 -8.43 10.39
C GLY A 398 13.71 -8.68 9.22
N HIS A 399 14.80 -7.91 9.07
CA HIS A 399 15.75 -8.13 7.99
C HIS A 399 16.51 -9.45 8.18
N THR A 400 16.67 -10.21 7.09
CA THR A 400 17.49 -11.42 7.04
C THR A 400 18.96 -11.02 6.84
N LEU A 401 19.67 -10.73 7.93
CA LEU A 401 21.10 -10.39 7.92
C LEU A 401 21.90 -11.45 8.70
N HIS A 402 23.00 -11.92 8.11
CA HIS A 402 23.93 -12.84 8.75
C HIS A 402 25.17 -12.06 9.17
N PHE A 403 25.36 -11.88 10.49
CA PHE A 403 26.58 -11.34 11.02
C PHE A 403 27.55 -12.50 11.23
N ASN A 404 28.59 -12.60 10.37
CA ASN A 404 29.71 -13.48 10.69
C ASN A 404 30.37 -12.96 11.97
N LYS A 405 30.48 -13.83 12.94
CA LYS A 405 31.20 -13.58 14.21
C LYS A 405 32.68 -13.34 13.97
#